data_1470dbb646a68b62c2459c2c1eef1089
#
_entry.id   1470dbb646a68b62c2459c2c1eef1089
#
_cell.length_a   1.000
_cell.length_b   1.000
_cell.length_c   1.000
_cell.angle_alpha   90.00
_cell.angle_beta   90.00
_cell.angle_gamma   90.00
#
_symmetry.space_group_name_H-M   'P 1'
#
loop_
_entity.id
_entity.type
_entity.pdbx_description
1 polymer ?
#
loop_
_entity_poly.entity_id
_entity_poly.type
_entity_poly.pdbx_seq_one_letter_code
_entity_poly.pdbx_strand_id
1 'polypeptide(L)'
;METVVNRGFRREGVNETCPCDTLIDAARNVWRSNNVAGFTKGEAEEATRLMAEDYIVSTVVEETRQRNGGRGKSICFVTGVPGAGKTLVGLNVSVALQNVGASMLSGNGPLVSVLTAALKRDLNKYKKQLKTATNEISVESIIRGAYGYKKEIFEKRLDYHVGEGTVSLKDNAELSSQHVLIFDEAQRAWNKAKMIRPGQSGKKYWQEEKFPFSEPGLLLWDMNQCDWGVFVCLVGGGQEIHTGEAGICEWLRTLEETPELRDWHVYMSDEFKGEVYNSKDGSGKTIEEYRTIFEAQNRLTISKDLHLTACQRSNRTEKVSDFVEQLLNCNADACRTLYNNEIKGKYKIYLTRDVEKAKAKLRERKAETLNKGFVDGQNDEEVRIGMLMSSKAARMRPLGYEIKKESQYKDKVPSWFLDSDDTVVSSDFLEIALNEFFVQGLELDLAAVMWDADLRYNEQNNEWDYFDFNDRYWSAVDKGEQELKRSYMKNAYRVLLTRARIGMVIVVPYGSQVDKTRAPELYDGTYNYLKSLGLEDI
;
A
#
# COMPACT_ATOMS: atom_id res chain seq x y z
N MET A 1 -16.11 44.82 -17.90
CA MET A 1 -16.42 44.24 -19.23
C MET A 1 -15.10 43.99 -19.91
N GLU A 2 -14.68 42.73 -19.92
CA GLU A 2 -13.82 42.15 -20.96
C GLU A 2 -13.71 40.66 -20.62
N THR A 3 -14.29 39.91 -21.51
CA THR A 3 -14.43 38.47 -21.48
C THR A 3 -13.10 37.84 -21.82
N VAL A 4 -12.45 37.19 -20.88
CA VAL A 4 -11.30 36.31 -21.17
C VAL A 4 -11.84 34.99 -21.68
N VAL A 5 -11.69 34.80 -22.98
CA VAL A 5 -12.04 33.60 -23.71
C VAL A 5 -11.11 32.47 -23.28
N ASN A 6 -11.70 31.48 -22.65
CA ASN A 6 -11.09 30.20 -22.32
C ASN A 6 -10.79 29.45 -23.62
N ARG A 7 -9.54 29.48 -24.09
CA ARG A 7 -9.07 28.63 -25.19
C ARG A 7 -8.72 27.26 -24.62
N GLY A 8 -9.70 26.36 -24.63
CA GLY A 8 -9.46 24.94 -24.44
C GLY A 8 -8.54 24.40 -25.53
N PHE A 9 -7.33 24.05 -25.19
CA PHE A 9 -6.49 23.20 -26.02
C PHE A 9 -7.00 21.76 -25.92
N ARG A 10 -7.83 21.33 -26.88
CA ARG A 10 -8.02 19.92 -27.16
C ARG A 10 -6.70 19.39 -27.72
N ARG A 11 -5.99 18.60 -26.94
CA ARG A 11 -4.94 17.71 -27.48
C ARG A 11 -5.63 16.54 -28.19
N GLU A 12 -5.83 16.66 -29.49
CA GLU A 12 -6.06 15.51 -30.36
C GLU A 12 -4.73 14.77 -30.50
N GLY A 13 -4.66 13.50 -30.06
CA GLY A 13 -3.51 12.62 -30.26
C GLY A 13 -2.66 12.35 -29.03
N VAL A 14 -3.25 12.17 -27.83
CA VAL A 14 -2.52 11.56 -26.72
C VAL A 14 -2.32 10.08 -27.03
N ASN A 15 -1.10 9.72 -27.41
CA ASN A 15 -0.68 8.33 -27.56
C ASN A 15 -0.93 7.58 -26.25
N GLU A 16 -1.59 6.42 -26.33
CA GLU A 16 -1.93 5.49 -25.25
C GLU A 16 -0.73 4.96 -24.42
N THR A 17 0.44 5.55 -24.55
CA THR A 17 1.73 5.02 -24.05
C THR A 17 2.40 5.85 -22.97
N CYS A 18 1.81 6.98 -22.53
CA CYS A 18 2.42 7.76 -21.44
C CYS A 18 2.16 7.08 -20.09
N PRO A 19 3.20 6.64 -19.35
CA PRO A 19 3.00 6.16 -18.00
C PRO A 19 2.58 7.35 -17.12
N CYS A 20 1.67 7.10 -16.25
CA CYS A 20 1.22 8.11 -15.29
C CYS A 20 2.18 8.14 -14.08
N ASP A 21 2.14 9.24 -13.29
CA ASP A 21 3.00 9.44 -12.11
C ASP A 21 3.00 8.23 -11.15
N THR A 22 4.14 7.86 -10.61
CA THR A 22 4.19 6.94 -9.48
C THR A 22 3.55 7.59 -8.26
N LEU A 23 3.21 6.78 -7.24
CA LEU A 23 2.78 7.34 -5.94
C LEU A 23 3.81 8.34 -5.39
N ILE A 24 5.10 8.09 -5.60
CA ILE A 24 6.19 8.98 -5.17
C ILE A 24 6.12 10.31 -5.93
N ASP A 25 5.96 10.27 -7.25
CA ASP A 25 5.92 11.47 -8.08
C ASP A 25 4.63 12.26 -7.84
N ALA A 26 3.50 11.56 -7.70
CA ALA A 26 2.23 12.17 -7.33
C ALA A 26 2.30 12.84 -5.94
N ALA A 27 2.93 12.20 -4.95
CA ALA A 27 3.16 12.78 -3.63
C ALA A 27 4.03 14.04 -3.68
N ARG A 28 5.10 14.02 -4.49
CA ARG A 28 5.95 15.20 -4.74
C ARG A 28 5.16 16.33 -5.41
N ASN A 29 4.33 16.01 -6.41
CA ASN A 29 3.51 17.00 -7.10
C ASN A 29 2.49 17.65 -6.18
N VAL A 30 1.83 16.88 -5.33
CA VAL A 30 0.93 17.39 -4.28
C VAL A 30 1.67 18.32 -3.32
N TRP A 31 2.81 17.87 -2.83
CA TRP A 31 3.64 18.68 -1.94
C TRP A 31 4.07 19.99 -2.59
N ARG A 32 4.54 19.96 -3.84
CA ARG A 32 4.96 21.14 -4.60
C ARG A 32 3.80 22.09 -4.85
N SER A 33 2.64 21.58 -5.28
CA SER A 33 1.46 22.42 -5.56
C SER A 33 0.92 23.16 -4.34
N ASN A 34 1.09 22.61 -3.15
CA ASN A 34 0.66 23.25 -1.90
C ASN A 34 1.73 24.15 -1.25
N ASN A 35 3.03 23.95 -1.55
CA ASN A 35 4.12 24.60 -0.84
C ASN A 35 5.08 25.39 -1.74
N VAL A 36 4.99 25.26 -3.07
CA VAL A 36 5.87 25.95 -4.02
C VAL A 36 5.03 26.85 -4.92
N ALA A 37 5.31 28.17 -4.90
CA ALA A 37 4.61 29.13 -5.73
C ALA A 37 4.87 28.87 -7.23
N GLY A 38 3.79 28.87 -8.05
CA GLY A 38 3.88 28.68 -9.49
C GLY A 38 3.78 27.23 -9.98
N PHE A 39 3.54 26.28 -9.08
CA PHE A 39 3.29 24.89 -9.45
C PHE A 39 1.79 24.69 -9.75
N THR A 40 1.45 24.28 -10.97
CA THR A 40 0.06 24.01 -11.38
C THR A 40 -0.26 22.52 -11.22
N LYS A 41 -1.46 22.20 -10.72
CA LYS A 41 -1.95 20.81 -10.67
C LYS A 41 -2.16 20.28 -12.08
N GLY A 42 -1.71 19.07 -12.34
CA GLY A 42 -1.99 18.36 -13.60
C GLY A 42 -3.48 18.06 -13.75
N GLU A 43 -4.02 18.25 -14.96
CA GLU A 43 -5.45 18.18 -15.25
C GLU A 43 -5.95 16.73 -15.45
N ALA A 44 -7.19 16.49 -15.10
CA ALA A 44 -8.19 15.55 -15.66
C ALA A 44 -8.28 14.08 -15.15
N GLU A 45 -7.33 13.49 -14.43
CA GLU A 45 -7.47 12.09 -13.92
C GLU A 45 -8.04 12.02 -12.50
N GLU A 46 -8.50 13.12 -11.97
CA GLU A 46 -8.66 13.41 -10.56
C GLU A 46 -10.10 13.41 -10.04
N ALA A 47 -11.13 13.28 -10.87
CA ALA A 47 -12.48 13.64 -10.47
C ALA A 47 -12.97 12.94 -9.19
N THR A 48 -12.89 11.60 -9.10
CA THR A 48 -13.38 10.88 -7.91
C THR A 48 -12.46 11.06 -6.71
N ARG A 49 -11.15 11.20 -6.95
CA ARG A 49 -10.19 11.47 -5.89
C ARG A 49 -10.39 12.87 -5.31
N LEU A 50 -10.54 13.89 -6.17
CA LEU A 50 -10.83 15.26 -5.75
C LEU A 50 -12.18 15.38 -5.04
N MET A 51 -13.20 14.63 -5.50
CA MET A 51 -14.49 14.58 -4.82
C MET A 51 -14.36 14.01 -3.40
N ALA A 52 -13.61 12.92 -3.23
CA ALA A 52 -13.38 12.35 -1.91
C ALA A 52 -12.57 13.29 -1.00
N GLU A 53 -11.52 13.91 -1.52
CA GLU A 53 -10.70 14.90 -0.80
C GLU A 53 -11.55 16.10 -0.38
N ASP A 54 -12.32 16.69 -1.30
CA ASP A 54 -13.19 17.82 -1.01
C ASP A 54 -14.30 17.44 -0.01
N TYR A 55 -14.93 16.28 -0.18
CA TYR A 55 -15.94 15.80 0.74
C TYR A 55 -15.40 15.61 2.16
N ILE A 56 -14.20 15.07 2.32
CA ILE A 56 -13.56 14.92 3.63
C ILE A 56 -13.26 16.30 4.23
N VAL A 57 -12.64 17.19 3.48
CA VAL A 57 -12.18 18.49 3.97
C VAL A 57 -13.35 19.45 4.22
N SER A 58 -14.28 19.57 3.27
CA SER A 58 -15.36 20.57 3.31
C SER A 58 -16.61 20.09 4.04
N THR A 59 -16.86 18.78 4.08
CA THR A 59 -18.06 18.20 4.70
C THR A 59 -17.75 17.48 6.00
N VAL A 60 -16.95 16.39 5.96
CA VAL A 60 -16.73 15.56 7.15
C VAL A 60 -16.06 16.33 8.28
N VAL A 61 -15.02 17.10 7.97
CA VAL A 61 -14.28 17.88 8.99
C VAL A 61 -15.12 19.02 9.53
N GLU A 62 -15.79 19.80 8.66
CA GLU A 62 -16.56 20.95 9.09
C GLU A 62 -17.82 20.56 9.87
N GLU A 63 -18.55 19.53 9.43
CA GLU A 63 -19.70 19.01 10.21
C GLU A 63 -19.25 18.46 11.57
N THR A 64 -18.11 17.75 11.62
CA THR A 64 -17.57 17.24 12.88
C THR A 64 -17.22 18.37 13.84
N ARG A 65 -16.58 19.44 13.36
CA ARG A 65 -16.23 20.60 14.18
C ARG A 65 -17.45 21.31 14.75
N GLN A 66 -18.60 21.28 14.05
CA GLN A 66 -19.83 21.92 14.48
C GLN A 66 -20.68 21.04 15.40
N ARG A 67 -20.49 19.71 15.38
CA ARG A 67 -21.24 18.78 16.22
C ARG A 67 -20.95 18.98 17.71
N ASN A 68 -21.93 18.68 18.53
CA ASN A 68 -21.83 18.65 19.98
C ASN A 68 -21.21 19.93 20.58
N GLY A 69 -21.52 21.09 19.99
CA GLY A 69 -20.97 22.37 20.47
C GLY A 69 -19.46 22.49 20.27
N GLY A 70 -18.91 21.93 19.21
CA GLY A 70 -17.47 21.98 18.90
C GLY A 70 -16.67 20.79 19.45
N ARG A 71 -17.35 19.74 19.94
CA ARG A 71 -16.72 18.53 20.50
C ARG A 71 -17.04 17.26 19.71
N GLY A 72 -17.37 17.41 18.42
CA GLY A 72 -17.72 16.30 17.57
C GLY A 72 -16.57 15.31 17.34
N LYS A 73 -16.94 14.05 17.16
CA LYS A 73 -16.03 12.98 16.76
C LYS A 73 -16.63 12.24 15.57
N SER A 74 -15.80 11.94 14.58
CA SER A 74 -16.26 11.19 13.41
C SER A 74 -15.20 10.23 12.89
N ILE A 75 -15.67 9.16 12.30
CA ILE A 75 -14.86 8.24 11.50
C ILE A 75 -15.38 8.18 10.08
N CYS A 76 -14.48 8.17 9.12
CA CYS A 76 -14.80 8.19 7.70
C CYS A 76 -14.10 7.03 6.98
N PHE A 77 -14.86 6.18 6.29
CA PHE A 77 -14.34 5.04 5.54
C PHE A 77 -14.33 5.35 4.04
N VAL A 78 -13.13 5.48 3.47
CA VAL A 78 -12.92 5.68 2.03
C VAL A 78 -12.57 4.34 1.40
N THR A 79 -13.39 3.88 0.47
CA THR A 79 -13.18 2.62 -0.26
C THR A 79 -12.69 2.88 -1.69
N GLY A 80 -12.27 1.85 -2.37
CA GLY A 80 -11.87 1.92 -3.78
C GLY A 80 -11.00 0.73 -4.18
N VAL A 81 -10.99 0.44 -5.47
CA VAL A 81 -10.21 -0.66 -6.05
C VAL A 81 -8.70 -0.48 -5.81
N PRO A 82 -7.89 -1.55 -5.87
CA PRO A 82 -6.44 -1.44 -5.87
C PRO A 82 -5.96 -0.47 -6.96
N GLY A 83 -5.05 0.44 -6.60
CA GLY A 83 -4.54 1.44 -7.55
C GLY A 83 -5.43 2.67 -7.78
N ALA A 84 -6.61 2.79 -7.14
CA ALA A 84 -7.50 3.96 -7.28
C ALA A 84 -6.97 5.26 -6.62
N GLY A 85 -5.76 5.24 -6.03
CA GLY A 85 -5.14 6.43 -5.45
C GLY A 85 -5.54 6.74 -3.98
N LYS A 86 -6.04 5.75 -3.22
CA LYS A 86 -6.41 5.92 -1.79
C LYS A 86 -5.31 6.56 -0.95
N THR A 87 -4.09 6.03 -1.04
CA THR A 87 -2.92 6.57 -0.31
C THR A 87 -2.66 8.04 -0.67
N LEU A 88 -2.90 8.42 -1.93
CA LEU A 88 -2.73 9.80 -2.39
C LEU A 88 -3.83 10.72 -1.84
N VAL A 89 -5.09 10.25 -1.75
CA VAL A 89 -6.17 10.97 -1.04
C VAL A 89 -5.75 11.25 0.40
N GLY A 90 -5.24 10.26 1.11
CA GLY A 90 -4.78 10.43 2.50
C GLY A 90 -3.66 11.46 2.63
N LEU A 91 -2.70 11.43 1.72
CA LEU A 91 -1.61 12.40 1.71
C LEU A 91 -2.12 13.81 1.39
N ASN A 92 -3.00 13.98 0.39
CA ASN A 92 -3.59 15.27 0.02
C ASN A 92 -4.38 15.88 1.18
N VAL A 93 -5.24 15.07 1.81
CA VAL A 93 -6.03 15.50 2.98
C VAL A 93 -5.11 15.91 4.14
N SER A 94 -4.03 15.14 4.41
CA SER A 94 -3.09 15.49 5.48
C SER A 94 -2.33 16.78 5.21
N VAL A 95 -1.99 17.06 3.94
CA VAL A 95 -1.36 18.33 3.54
C VAL A 95 -2.37 19.49 3.60
N ALA A 96 -3.59 19.30 3.08
CA ALA A 96 -4.62 20.35 3.04
C ALA A 96 -5.07 20.79 4.45
N LEU A 97 -5.10 19.84 5.40
CA LEU A 97 -5.55 20.08 6.78
C LEU A 97 -4.41 20.23 7.80
N GLN A 98 -3.20 20.51 7.34
CA GLN A 98 -2.04 20.62 8.21
C GLN A 98 -2.18 21.73 9.26
N ASN A 99 -2.84 22.83 8.91
CA ASN A 99 -3.11 23.96 9.79
C ASN A 99 -4.02 23.62 10.98
N VAL A 100 -4.82 22.57 10.88
CA VAL A 100 -5.68 22.06 11.96
C VAL A 100 -5.11 20.81 12.65
N GLY A 101 -3.89 20.42 12.30
CA GLY A 101 -3.24 19.22 12.82
C GLY A 101 -3.78 17.95 12.16
N ALA A 102 -3.36 17.70 10.92
CA ALA A 102 -3.65 16.46 10.21
C ALA A 102 -2.39 15.62 10.02
N SER A 103 -2.50 14.31 10.15
CA SER A 103 -1.39 13.38 9.94
C SER A 103 -1.86 12.05 9.35
N MET A 104 -1.13 11.57 8.34
CA MET A 104 -1.35 10.25 7.77
C MET A 104 -0.51 9.21 8.50
N LEU A 105 -1.15 8.17 8.96
CA LEU A 105 -0.53 7.01 9.58
C LEU A 105 -0.52 5.83 8.61
N SER A 106 0.61 5.15 8.49
CA SER A 106 0.67 3.89 7.75
C SER A 106 1.42 2.82 8.55
N GLY A 107 0.86 1.60 8.53
CA GLY A 107 1.52 0.40 9.05
C GLY A 107 2.68 -0.07 8.17
N ASN A 108 2.80 0.47 6.95
CA ASN A 108 3.84 0.13 5.98
C ASN A 108 5.08 1.02 6.20
N GLY A 109 6.02 0.55 7.02
CA GLY A 109 7.26 1.25 7.32
C GLY A 109 8.08 1.65 6.08
N PRO A 110 8.33 0.74 5.13
CA PRO A 110 8.99 1.05 3.86
C PRO A 110 8.33 2.21 3.10
N LEU A 111 7.01 2.17 2.91
CA LEU A 111 6.27 3.25 2.24
C LEU A 111 6.49 4.60 2.94
N VAL A 112 6.30 4.63 4.26
CA VAL A 112 6.52 5.86 5.06
C VAL A 112 7.94 6.38 4.87
N SER A 113 8.95 5.51 4.94
CA SER A 113 10.35 5.91 4.83
C SER A 113 10.69 6.48 3.45
N VAL A 114 10.16 5.87 2.38
CA VAL A 114 10.39 6.33 1.00
C VAL A 114 9.69 7.67 0.74
N LEU A 115 8.41 7.79 1.09
CA LEU A 115 7.67 9.04 0.91
C LEU A 115 8.28 10.18 1.73
N THR A 116 8.62 9.93 3.00
CA THR A 116 9.30 10.92 3.85
C THR A 116 10.63 11.36 3.24
N ALA A 117 11.43 10.43 2.74
CA ALA A 117 12.71 10.75 2.10
C ALA A 117 12.53 11.55 0.80
N ALA A 118 11.54 11.18 -0.03
CA ALA A 118 11.23 11.88 -1.26
C ALA A 118 10.81 13.32 -1.00
N LEU A 119 9.88 13.54 -0.06
CA LEU A 119 9.41 14.88 0.31
C LEU A 119 10.51 15.73 0.95
N LYS A 120 11.39 15.14 1.77
CA LYS A 120 12.57 15.83 2.31
C LYS A 120 13.56 16.25 1.24
N ARG A 121 13.81 15.40 0.24
CA ARG A 121 14.68 15.74 -0.89
C ARG A 121 14.11 16.92 -1.65
N ASP A 122 12.80 16.93 -1.91
CA ASP A 122 12.12 18.05 -2.56
C ASP A 122 12.17 19.34 -1.72
N LEU A 123 11.90 19.24 -0.43
CA LEU A 123 12.02 20.37 0.49
C LEU A 123 13.43 21.00 0.43
N ASN A 124 14.48 20.18 0.44
CA ASN A 124 15.86 20.64 0.35
C ASN A 124 16.17 21.28 -1.02
N LYS A 125 15.66 20.71 -2.13
CA LYS A 125 15.83 21.26 -3.49
C LYS A 125 15.20 22.64 -3.60
N TYR A 126 14.00 22.84 -3.00
CA TYR A 126 13.24 24.09 -3.10
C TYR A 126 13.39 25.02 -1.89
N LYS A 127 14.18 24.67 -0.89
CA LYS A 127 14.38 25.45 0.34
C LYS A 127 14.79 26.91 0.09
N LYS A 128 15.52 27.19 -0.99
CA LYS A 128 15.89 28.56 -1.40
C LYS A 128 14.69 29.37 -1.91
N GLN A 129 13.69 28.71 -2.47
CA GLN A 129 12.47 29.35 -3.03
C GLN A 129 11.42 29.57 -1.94
N LEU A 130 11.42 28.74 -0.90
CA LEU A 130 10.50 28.79 0.25
C LEU A 130 10.86 29.85 1.30
N LYS A 131 11.89 30.66 1.10
CA LYS A 131 12.39 31.66 2.07
C LYS A 131 11.37 32.68 2.60
N THR A 132 10.18 32.72 2.05
CA THR A 132 9.11 33.64 2.45
C THR A 132 7.94 32.96 3.19
N ALA A 133 7.91 31.66 3.35
CA ALA A 133 6.84 30.94 4.06
C ALA A 133 7.29 30.63 5.50
N THR A 134 6.65 31.26 6.44
CA THR A 134 7.05 31.42 7.83
C THR A 134 6.78 30.26 8.76
N ASN A 135 6.41 29.08 8.32
CA ASN A 135 6.29 27.91 9.20
C ASN A 135 7.08 26.75 8.61
N GLU A 136 8.09 26.27 9.34
CA GLU A 136 8.79 25.03 9.00
C GLU A 136 7.81 23.86 9.11
N ILE A 137 7.21 23.51 7.98
CA ILE A 137 6.36 22.32 7.87
C ILE A 137 7.28 21.11 8.01
N SER A 138 7.12 20.34 9.08
CA SER A 138 7.81 19.07 9.25
C SER A 138 7.16 18.00 8.37
N VAL A 139 7.91 17.39 7.46
CA VAL A 139 7.42 16.26 6.66
C VAL A 139 6.96 15.13 7.57
N GLU A 140 7.60 14.95 8.73
CA GLU A 140 7.24 13.97 9.73
C GLU A 140 5.88 14.21 10.39
N SER A 141 5.35 15.45 10.33
CA SER A 141 3.99 15.72 10.81
C SER A 141 2.91 15.29 9.79
N ILE A 142 3.25 15.19 8.50
CA ILE A 142 2.32 14.84 7.44
C ILE A 142 2.13 13.34 7.34
N ILE A 143 3.25 12.57 7.34
CA ILE A 143 3.21 11.11 7.26
C ILE A 143 4.08 10.48 8.34
N ARG A 144 3.49 9.53 9.08
CA ARG A 144 4.11 8.87 10.22
C ARG A 144 3.89 7.36 10.19
N GLY A 145 4.85 6.61 10.70
CA GLY A 145 4.66 5.19 10.95
C GLY A 145 3.69 4.96 12.12
N ALA A 146 2.68 4.10 11.93
CA ALA A 146 1.69 3.77 12.95
C ALA A 146 2.33 3.25 14.25
N TYR A 147 3.42 2.49 14.13
CA TYR A 147 4.18 2.02 15.31
C TYR A 147 4.74 3.17 16.16
N GLY A 148 5.35 4.18 15.51
CA GLY A 148 5.90 5.35 16.20
C GLY A 148 4.82 6.18 16.89
N TYR A 149 3.67 6.34 16.24
CA TYR A 149 2.52 7.04 16.82
C TYR A 149 1.95 6.29 18.04
N LYS A 150 1.77 4.97 17.97
CA LYS A 150 1.36 4.15 19.13
C LYS A 150 2.34 4.26 20.30
N LYS A 151 3.64 4.21 20.00
CA LYS A 151 4.67 4.38 21.03
C LYS A 151 4.54 5.73 21.74
N GLU A 152 4.27 6.79 21.00
CA GLU A 152 4.04 8.15 21.58
C GLU A 152 2.79 8.16 22.47
N ILE A 153 1.70 7.49 22.12
CA ILE A 153 0.52 7.34 22.97
C ILE A 153 0.93 6.75 24.33
N PHE A 154 1.65 5.63 24.34
CA PHE A 154 2.09 4.96 25.57
C PHE A 154 3.07 5.80 26.39
N GLU A 155 3.99 6.49 25.72
CA GLU A 155 5.01 7.27 26.43
C GLU A 155 4.46 8.56 27.03
N LYS A 156 3.54 9.24 26.33
CA LYS A 156 3.12 10.59 26.67
C LYS A 156 1.70 10.71 27.21
N ARG A 157 0.80 9.78 26.88
CA ARG A 157 -0.64 9.98 27.10
C ARG A 157 -1.31 8.89 27.93
N LEU A 158 -1.02 7.63 27.65
CA LEU A 158 -1.71 6.50 28.23
C LEU A 158 -0.98 5.97 29.47
N ASP A 159 -1.70 5.86 30.59
CA ASP A 159 -1.31 5.08 31.75
C ASP A 159 -2.08 3.75 31.78
N TYR A 160 -1.35 2.64 31.87
CA TYR A 160 -1.91 1.31 31.88
C TYR A 160 -1.81 0.68 33.28
N HIS A 161 -2.97 0.39 33.89
CA HIS A 161 -3.07 -0.21 35.22
C HIS A 161 -2.96 -1.73 35.11
N VAL A 162 -1.72 -2.22 35.22
CA VAL A 162 -1.39 -3.65 35.19
C VAL A 162 -2.13 -4.38 36.31
N GLY A 163 -2.87 -5.45 35.98
CA GLY A 163 -3.66 -6.20 36.95
C GLY A 163 -5.14 -5.86 36.90
N GLU A 164 -5.53 -4.62 36.69
CA GLU A 164 -6.94 -4.22 36.51
C GLU A 164 -7.35 -4.35 35.04
N GLY A 165 -6.39 -4.22 34.11
CA GLY A 165 -6.66 -4.23 32.68
C GLY A 165 -7.34 -2.95 32.19
N THR A 166 -7.21 -1.85 32.93
CA THR A 166 -7.81 -0.55 32.61
C THR A 166 -6.75 0.44 32.15
N VAL A 167 -7.20 1.49 31.47
CA VAL A 167 -6.35 2.57 30.98
C VAL A 167 -6.91 3.92 31.40
N SER A 168 -6.02 4.88 31.66
CA SER A 168 -6.38 6.26 31.92
C SER A 168 -5.40 7.22 31.22
N LEU A 169 -5.71 8.52 31.20
CA LEU A 169 -4.74 9.52 30.84
C LEU A 169 -3.70 9.65 31.96
N LYS A 170 -2.44 9.87 31.60
CA LYS A 170 -1.40 10.28 32.55
C LYS A 170 -1.72 11.65 33.16
N ASP A 171 -1.30 11.87 34.40
CA ASP A 171 -1.53 13.16 35.09
C ASP A 171 -0.99 14.37 34.31
N ASN A 172 0.12 14.19 33.59
CA ASN A 172 0.75 15.23 32.74
C ASN A 172 0.68 14.83 31.26
N ALA A 173 -0.45 14.31 30.80
CA ALA A 173 -0.59 13.86 29.41
C ALA A 173 -0.44 15.03 28.42
N GLU A 174 0.48 14.90 27.47
CA GLU A 174 0.56 15.77 26.30
C GLU A 174 -0.48 15.30 25.27
N LEU A 175 -1.69 15.85 25.28
CA LEU A 175 -2.72 15.50 24.31
C LEU A 175 -2.24 15.67 22.88
N SER A 176 -2.78 14.87 21.97
CA SER A 176 -2.44 14.99 20.56
C SER A 176 -2.85 16.36 20.02
N SER A 177 -1.95 17.00 19.29
CA SER A 177 -2.28 18.19 18.49
C SER A 177 -2.94 17.83 17.15
N GLN A 178 -3.11 16.54 16.88
CA GLN A 178 -3.71 16.05 15.65
C GLN A 178 -5.21 15.92 15.84
N HIS A 179 -5.97 16.71 15.09
CA HIS A 179 -7.42 16.63 15.04
C HIS A 179 -7.93 15.75 13.89
N VAL A 180 -7.07 15.49 12.89
CA VAL A 180 -7.40 14.61 11.76
C VAL A 180 -6.32 13.55 11.63
N LEU A 181 -6.70 12.30 11.80
CA LEU A 181 -5.81 11.16 11.56
C LEU A 181 -6.33 10.36 10.37
N ILE A 182 -5.46 10.11 9.42
CA ILE A 182 -5.73 9.29 8.26
C ILE A 182 -4.95 7.99 8.42
N PHE A 183 -5.61 6.84 8.34
CA PHE A 183 -4.95 5.53 8.44
C PHE A 183 -4.98 4.80 7.10
N ASP A 184 -3.80 4.63 6.52
CA ASP A 184 -3.65 3.93 5.24
C ASP A 184 -3.70 2.42 5.44
N GLU A 185 -4.41 1.71 4.54
CA GLU A 185 -4.66 0.27 4.62
C GLU A 185 -5.31 -0.12 5.97
N ALA A 186 -6.41 0.54 6.33
CA ALA A 186 -7.04 0.42 7.66
C ALA A 186 -7.46 -1.02 8.02
N GLN A 187 -7.72 -1.89 7.04
CA GLN A 187 -8.00 -3.31 7.25
C GLN A 187 -6.81 -4.08 7.83
N ARG A 188 -5.58 -3.53 7.72
CA ARG A 188 -4.35 -4.14 8.21
C ARG A 188 -4.00 -3.76 9.65
N ALA A 189 -4.81 -2.94 10.31
CA ALA A 189 -4.63 -2.61 11.72
C ALA A 189 -4.55 -3.89 12.58
N TRP A 190 -3.78 -3.84 13.65
CA TRP A 190 -3.52 -5.02 14.48
C TRP A 190 -4.71 -5.36 15.38
N ASN A 191 -5.07 -6.62 15.42
CA ASN A 191 -6.02 -7.11 16.40
C ASN A 191 -5.41 -7.14 17.83
N LYS A 192 -6.25 -7.36 18.84
CA LYS A 192 -5.83 -7.40 20.23
C LYS A 192 -4.74 -8.44 20.48
N ALA A 193 -4.85 -9.62 19.89
CA ALA A 193 -3.86 -10.69 20.06
C ALA A 193 -2.46 -10.31 19.53
N LYS A 194 -2.39 -9.54 18.44
CA LYS A 194 -1.12 -9.03 17.91
C LYS A 194 -0.56 -7.86 18.73
N MET A 195 -1.44 -7.04 19.31
CA MET A 195 -1.05 -5.95 20.21
C MET A 195 -0.34 -6.46 21.47
N ILE A 196 -0.77 -7.61 22.02
CA ILE A 196 -0.22 -8.19 23.26
C ILE A 196 0.96 -9.16 23.03
N ARG A 197 1.31 -9.51 21.79
CA ARG A 197 2.46 -10.41 21.51
C ARG A 197 3.79 -9.69 21.77
N PRO A 198 4.78 -10.39 22.39
CA PRO A 198 6.12 -9.84 22.55
C PRO A 198 6.73 -9.52 21.18
N GLY A 199 7.06 -8.26 20.94
CA GLY A 199 7.80 -7.85 19.77
C GLY A 199 9.28 -8.30 19.86
N GLN A 200 9.92 -8.54 18.72
CA GLN A 200 11.36 -8.92 18.65
C GLN A 200 12.32 -7.88 19.26
N SER A 201 11.85 -6.68 19.58
CA SER A 201 12.64 -5.58 20.14
C SER A 201 12.67 -5.51 21.67
N GLY A 202 12.02 -6.44 22.38
CA GLY A 202 12.12 -6.55 23.86
C GLY A 202 11.53 -5.39 24.69
N LYS A 203 10.84 -4.42 24.09
CA LYS A 203 10.22 -3.29 24.80
C LYS A 203 8.74 -3.52 25.08
N LYS A 204 8.36 -3.41 26.34
CA LYS A 204 7.17 -3.99 26.99
C LYS A 204 5.96 -3.03 27.14
N TYR A 205 5.65 -2.14 26.23
CA TYR A 205 4.58 -1.17 26.53
C TYR A 205 3.15 -1.73 26.41
N TRP A 206 2.92 -2.76 25.57
CA TRP A 206 1.59 -3.32 25.30
C TRP A 206 1.56 -4.86 25.28
N GLN A 207 2.49 -5.51 25.97
CA GLN A 207 2.69 -6.97 25.93
C GLN A 207 2.00 -7.72 27.07
N GLU A 208 1.06 -7.06 27.74
CA GLU A 208 0.35 -7.63 28.86
C GLU A 208 -0.96 -8.29 28.37
N GLU A 209 -1.23 -9.52 28.77
CA GLU A 209 -2.41 -10.29 28.36
C GLU A 209 -3.75 -9.56 28.59
N LYS A 210 -3.79 -8.65 29.57
CA LYS A 210 -4.98 -7.88 29.93
C LYS A 210 -5.11 -6.54 29.22
N PHE A 211 -4.14 -6.14 28.35
CA PHE A 211 -4.26 -4.88 27.63
C PHE A 211 -5.57 -4.82 26.85
N PRO A 212 -6.42 -3.79 27.04
CA PRO A 212 -7.80 -3.84 26.60
C PRO A 212 -7.99 -3.62 25.09
N PHE A 213 -7.05 -2.94 24.42
CA PHE A 213 -7.25 -2.45 23.06
C PHE A 213 -6.61 -3.29 21.96
N SER A 214 -7.31 -3.38 20.83
CA SER A 214 -6.72 -3.56 19.50
C SER A 214 -6.06 -2.25 19.03
N GLU A 215 -5.38 -2.26 17.87
CA GLU A 215 -4.82 -1.02 17.30
C GLU A 215 -5.92 0.02 16.99
N PRO A 216 -7.05 -0.34 16.32
CA PRO A 216 -8.21 0.53 16.23
C PRO A 216 -8.66 1.11 17.57
N GLY A 217 -8.81 0.26 18.58
CA GLY A 217 -9.25 0.69 19.91
C GLY A 217 -8.32 1.71 20.54
N LEU A 218 -7.02 1.49 20.46
CA LEU A 218 -6.02 2.44 21.00
C LEU A 218 -6.04 3.78 20.28
N LEU A 219 -6.12 3.77 18.95
CA LEU A 219 -6.10 5.00 18.15
C LEU A 219 -7.39 5.82 18.32
N LEU A 220 -8.55 5.16 18.40
CA LEU A 220 -9.82 5.82 18.68
C LEU A 220 -9.89 6.35 20.11
N TRP A 221 -9.35 5.59 21.11
CA TRP A 221 -9.22 6.06 22.48
C TRP A 221 -8.39 7.35 22.56
N ASP A 222 -7.25 7.40 21.86
CA ASP A 222 -6.37 8.57 21.84
C ASP A 222 -7.05 9.80 21.19
N MET A 223 -7.71 9.60 20.03
CA MET A 223 -8.45 10.68 19.36
C MET A 223 -9.64 11.16 20.19
N ASN A 224 -10.24 10.29 21.01
CA ASN A 224 -11.36 10.65 21.86
C ASN A 224 -10.97 11.65 22.97
N GLN A 225 -9.68 11.76 23.30
CA GLN A 225 -9.17 12.72 24.29
C GLN A 225 -9.08 14.16 23.75
N CYS A 226 -9.10 14.36 22.43
CA CYS A 226 -9.08 15.69 21.82
C CYS A 226 -10.45 16.39 21.98
N ASP A 227 -10.52 17.71 21.82
CA ASP A 227 -11.79 18.42 21.85
C ASP A 227 -12.70 17.98 20.70
N TRP A 228 -12.22 17.95 19.47
CA TRP A 228 -12.89 17.39 18.31
C TRP A 228 -11.92 16.50 17.54
N GLY A 229 -12.43 15.63 16.67
CA GLY A 229 -11.55 14.78 15.88
C GLY A 229 -12.22 14.00 14.77
N VAL A 230 -11.48 13.84 13.67
CA VAL A 230 -11.87 13.02 12.52
C VAL A 230 -10.83 11.93 12.29
N PHE A 231 -11.29 10.69 12.20
CA PHE A 231 -10.47 9.55 11.83
C PHE A 231 -10.85 9.07 10.43
N VAL A 232 -9.93 9.12 9.47
CA VAL A 232 -10.16 8.68 8.08
C VAL A 232 -9.49 7.33 7.86
N CYS A 233 -10.27 6.32 7.56
CA CYS A 233 -9.82 4.97 7.22
C CYS A 233 -9.78 4.78 5.71
N LEU A 234 -8.60 4.63 5.12
CA LEU A 234 -8.46 4.24 3.71
C LEU A 234 -8.49 2.71 3.63
N VAL A 235 -9.48 2.17 2.93
CA VAL A 235 -9.79 0.73 2.95
C VAL A 235 -9.52 0.10 1.59
N GLY A 236 -8.60 -0.87 1.56
CA GLY A 236 -8.34 -1.72 0.41
C GLY A 236 -8.97 -3.11 0.61
N GLY A 237 -9.81 -3.57 -0.32
CA GLY A 237 -10.38 -4.92 -0.25
C GLY A 237 -9.36 -6.00 -0.62
N GLY A 238 -9.30 -7.10 0.16
CA GLY A 238 -8.62 -8.34 -0.23
C GLY A 238 -7.07 -8.32 -0.26
N GLN A 239 -6.43 -7.37 0.43
CA GLN A 239 -4.96 -7.22 0.43
C GLN A 239 -4.29 -7.59 1.76
N GLU A 240 -4.94 -8.36 2.62
CA GLU A 240 -4.34 -8.83 3.87
C GLU A 240 -3.24 -9.87 3.57
N ILE A 241 -2.05 -9.66 4.13
CA ILE A 241 -0.87 -10.53 3.93
C ILE A 241 -0.26 -11.06 5.23
N HIS A 242 -0.81 -10.68 6.40
CA HIS A 242 -0.24 -11.06 7.69
C HIS A 242 -1.28 -11.65 8.66
N THR A 243 -0.82 -12.61 9.48
CA THR A 243 -1.57 -13.05 10.67
C THR A 243 -1.66 -11.91 11.69
N GLY A 244 -2.87 -11.73 12.25
CA GLY A 244 -3.12 -10.74 13.30
C GLY A 244 -3.54 -9.36 12.78
N GLU A 245 -3.83 -9.23 11.49
CA GLU A 245 -4.58 -8.09 10.95
C GLU A 245 -6.04 -8.22 11.40
N ALA A 246 -6.61 -7.13 11.93
CA ALA A 246 -7.92 -7.14 12.55
C ALA A 246 -9.09 -7.12 11.55
N GLY A 247 -8.80 -6.74 10.30
CA GLY A 247 -9.85 -6.44 9.34
C GLY A 247 -10.56 -5.12 9.66
N ILE A 248 -11.42 -4.71 8.75
CA ILE A 248 -12.11 -3.42 8.90
C ILE A 248 -13.25 -3.48 9.93
N CYS A 249 -13.84 -4.65 10.12
CA CYS A 249 -14.90 -4.86 11.11
C CYS A 249 -14.46 -4.56 12.55
N GLU A 250 -13.17 -4.64 12.86
CA GLU A 250 -12.65 -4.31 14.18
C GLU A 250 -12.84 -2.83 14.54
N TRP A 251 -12.73 -1.93 13.55
CA TRP A 251 -13.02 -0.52 13.75
C TRP A 251 -14.48 -0.29 14.10
N LEU A 252 -15.38 -0.96 13.38
CA LEU A 252 -16.82 -0.85 13.57
C LEU A 252 -17.25 -1.47 14.90
N ARG A 253 -16.69 -2.64 15.24
CA ARG A 253 -16.90 -3.31 16.54
C ARG A 253 -16.48 -2.41 17.69
N THR A 254 -15.30 -1.81 17.58
CA THR A 254 -14.79 -0.89 18.61
C THR A 254 -15.74 0.29 18.85
N LEU A 255 -16.27 0.88 17.76
CA LEU A 255 -17.23 2.00 17.84
C LEU A 255 -18.58 1.62 18.42
N GLU A 256 -19.02 0.37 18.25
CA GLU A 256 -20.27 -0.13 18.79
C GLU A 256 -20.14 -0.53 20.26
N GLU A 257 -19.10 -1.31 20.59
CA GLU A 257 -18.95 -1.94 21.90
C GLU A 257 -18.37 -1.01 22.97
N THR A 258 -17.63 0.05 22.58
CA THR A 258 -16.99 0.96 23.52
C THR A 258 -17.93 2.11 23.90
N PRO A 259 -18.40 2.18 25.17
CA PRO A 259 -19.37 3.19 25.60
C PRO A 259 -18.94 4.64 25.34
N GLU A 260 -17.65 4.93 25.51
CA GLU A 260 -17.06 6.27 25.35
C GLU A 260 -17.01 6.72 23.89
N LEU A 261 -17.24 5.82 22.93
CA LEU A 261 -17.25 6.10 21.50
C LEU A 261 -18.67 6.20 20.90
N ARG A 262 -19.71 6.15 21.74
CA ARG A 262 -21.13 6.15 21.28
C ARG A 262 -21.54 7.42 20.56
N ASP A 263 -20.86 8.53 20.81
CA ASP A 263 -21.14 9.82 20.16
C ASP A 263 -20.40 10.02 18.84
N TRP A 264 -19.57 9.05 18.44
CA TRP A 264 -18.88 9.11 17.16
C TRP A 264 -19.84 8.94 16.00
N HIS A 265 -19.76 9.84 15.02
CA HIS A 265 -20.50 9.74 13.76
C HIS A 265 -19.69 8.97 12.72
N VAL A 266 -20.37 8.17 11.91
CA VAL A 266 -19.75 7.27 10.93
C VAL A 266 -20.13 7.74 9.53
N TYR A 267 -19.12 7.98 8.69
CA TYR A 267 -19.26 8.23 7.27
C TYR A 267 -18.76 7.03 6.49
N MET A 268 -19.58 6.53 5.58
CA MET A 268 -19.25 5.37 4.75
C MET A 268 -19.57 5.62 3.28
N SER A 269 -18.83 4.94 2.40
CA SER A 269 -19.22 4.79 1.01
C SER A 269 -20.44 3.88 0.86
N ASP A 270 -21.27 4.12 -0.15
CA ASP A 270 -22.36 3.24 -0.54
C ASP A 270 -21.85 1.88 -1.06
N GLU A 271 -20.62 1.83 -1.60
CA GLU A 271 -19.94 0.61 -2.05
C GLU A 271 -19.17 -0.13 -0.91
N PHE A 272 -19.22 0.40 0.32
CA PHE A 272 -18.66 -0.30 1.47
C PHE A 272 -19.62 -1.41 1.94
N LYS A 273 -19.67 -2.50 1.18
CA LYS A 273 -20.57 -3.65 1.36
C LYS A 273 -19.94 -4.93 0.79
N GLY A 274 -20.50 -6.08 1.14
CA GLY A 274 -20.12 -7.39 0.62
C GLY A 274 -19.03 -8.12 1.40
N GLU A 275 -18.88 -9.40 1.10
CA GLU A 275 -18.04 -10.35 1.85
C GLU A 275 -16.55 -9.98 1.90
N VAL A 276 -16.07 -9.19 0.94
CA VAL A 276 -14.66 -8.76 0.86
C VAL A 276 -14.23 -7.96 2.10
N TYR A 277 -15.17 -7.28 2.74
CA TYR A 277 -14.90 -6.46 3.93
C TYR A 277 -15.29 -7.15 5.24
N ASN A 278 -15.95 -8.29 5.19
CA ASN A 278 -16.35 -9.03 6.39
C ASN A 278 -15.15 -9.69 7.06
N SER A 279 -15.29 -9.94 8.35
CA SER A 279 -14.25 -10.63 9.13
C SER A 279 -14.04 -12.06 8.63
N LYS A 280 -12.79 -12.42 8.32
CA LYS A 280 -12.43 -13.74 7.77
C LYS A 280 -12.46 -14.86 8.81
N ASP A 281 -12.37 -14.51 10.09
CA ASP A 281 -12.43 -15.48 11.18
C ASP A 281 -13.87 -15.81 11.64
N GLY A 282 -14.86 -15.23 10.96
CA GLY A 282 -16.28 -15.39 11.29
C GLY A 282 -16.67 -14.80 12.63
N SER A 283 -15.76 -14.05 13.28
CA SER A 283 -16.05 -13.37 14.53
C SER A 283 -16.68 -12.01 14.23
N GLY A 284 -17.81 -11.75 14.82
CA GLY A 284 -18.45 -10.43 14.73
C GLY A 284 -19.54 -10.33 13.65
N LYS A 285 -20.01 -9.11 13.50
CA LYS A 285 -21.08 -8.74 12.57
C LYS A 285 -20.52 -8.44 11.19
N THR A 286 -21.37 -8.57 10.17
CA THR A 286 -21.08 -8.12 8.80
C THR A 286 -21.11 -6.59 8.70
N ILE A 287 -20.56 -6.05 7.60
CA ILE A 287 -20.64 -4.61 7.32
C ILE A 287 -22.09 -4.12 7.27
N GLU A 288 -22.97 -4.91 6.67
CA GLU A 288 -24.39 -4.61 6.53
C GLU A 288 -25.11 -4.54 7.89
N GLU A 289 -24.75 -5.43 8.81
CA GLU A 289 -25.27 -5.41 10.18
C GLU A 289 -24.78 -4.18 10.94
N TYR A 290 -23.51 -3.81 10.83
CA TYR A 290 -22.99 -2.56 11.41
C TYR A 290 -23.67 -1.33 10.82
N ARG A 291 -23.89 -1.28 9.51
CA ARG A 291 -24.63 -0.17 8.85
C ARG A 291 -26.02 -0.03 9.46
N THR A 292 -26.75 -1.13 9.58
CA THR A 292 -28.11 -1.13 10.18
C THR A 292 -28.09 -0.62 11.63
N ILE A 293 -27.10 -1.00 12.41
CA ILE A 293 -26.95 -0.57 13.81
C ILE A 293 -26.70 0.94 13.89
N PHE A 294 -25.72 1.45 13.13
CA PHE A 294 -25.38 2.88 13.17
C PHE A 294 -26.48 3.76 12.56
N GLU A 295 -27.21 3.28 11.56
CA GLU A 295 -28.39 3.94 11.00
C GLU A 295 -29.50 4.05 12.02
N ALA A 296 -29.84 2.96 12.73
CA ALA A 296 -30.84 2.97 13.79
C ALA A 296 -30.47 3.91 14.97
N GLN A 297 -29.18 4.17 15.16
CA GLN A 297 -28.66 5.11 16.17
C GLN A 297 -28.55 6.56 15.66
N ASN A 298 -28.95 6.86 14.42
CA ASN A 298 -28.74 8.15 13.75
C ASN A 298 -27.26 8.61 13.73
N ARG A 299 -26.35 7.67 13.60
CA ARG A 299 -24.89 7.89 13.61
C ARG A 299 -24.24 7.65 12.24
N LEU A 300 -25.00 7.40 11.18
CA LEU A 300 -24.50 7.02 9.88
C LEU A 300 -24.84 8.05 8.80
N THR A 301 -23.84 8.40 8.01
CA THR A 301 -24.00 9.13 6.74
C THR A 301 -23.36 8.31 5.62
N ILE A 302 -24.12 8.05 4.56
CA ILE A 302 -23.64 7.36 3.36
C ILE A 302 -23.37 8.39 2.26
N SER A 303 -22.20 8.32 1.63
CA SER A 303 -21.85 9.16 0.49
C SER A 303 -21.12 8.37 -0.59
N LYS A 304 -21.57 8.52 -1.83
CA LYS A 304 -20.89 7.96 -3.01
C LYS A 304 -19.49 8.56 -3.23
N ASP A 305 -19.26 9.79 -2.75
CA ASP A 305 -17.99 10.50 -2.91
C ASP A 305 -16.84 9.84 -2.11
N LEU A 306 -17.19 8.95 -1.18
CA LEU A 306 -16.21 8.15 -0.41
C LEU A 306 -15.82 6.84 -1.10
N HIS A 307 -16.20 6.64 -2.38
CA HIS A 307 -15.73 5.51 -3.18
C HIS A 307 -14.89 5.98 -4.35
N LEU A 308 -13.64 5.54 -4.38
CA LEU A 308 -12.74 5.84 -5.49
C LEU A 308 -12.95 4.81 -6.60
N THR A 309 -13.55 5.26 -7.68
CA THR A 309 -13.66 4.45 -8.90
C THR A 309 -12.32 4.45 -9.63
N ALA A 310 -12.03 3.34 -10.30
CA ALA A 310 -10.87 3.24 -11.16
C ALA A 310 -10.98 4.27 -12.30
N CYS A 311 -9.95 5.09 -12.49
CA CYS A 311 -9.85 5.90 -13.71
C CYS A 311 -9.42 5.03 -14.90
N GLN A 312 -9.47 5.53 -16.15
CA GLN A 312 -9.03 4.77 -17.36
C GLN A 312 -7.59 4.23 -17.23
N ARG A 313 -6.81 4.79 -16.36
CA ARG A 313 -5.48 4.41 -15.91
C ARG A 313 -5.44 3.04 -15.22
N SER A 314 -6.45 2.76 -14.40
CA SER A 314 -6.59 1.48 -13.71
C SER A 314 -7.00 0.37 -14.66
N ASN A 315 -7.56 0.66 -15.83
CA ASN A 315 -7.98 -0.36 -16.78
C ASN A 315 -6.81 -1.28 -17.18
N ARG A 316 -5.60 -0.72 -17.41
CA ARG A 316 -4.40 -1.54 -17.68
C ARG A 316 -3.94 -2.29 -16.43
N THR A 317 -3.82 -1.60 -15.30
CA THR A 317 -3.41 -2.19 -14.03
C THR A 317 -4.43 -3.21 -13.54
N GLU A 318 -5.72 -2.95 -13.75
CA GLU A 318 -6.81 -3.87 -13.45
C GLU A 318 -6.70 -5.15 -14.30
N LYS A 319 -6.49 -5.03 -15.62
CA LYS A 319 -6.32 -6.20 -16.51
C LYS A 319 -5.07 -7.02 -16.17
N VAL A 320 -3.99 -6.37 -15.76
CA VAL A 320 -2.80 -7.08 -15.26
C VAL A 320 -3.12 -7.76 -13.92
N SER A 321 -3.86 -7.12 -13.04
CA SER A 321 -4.29 -7.70 -11.76
C SER A 321 -5.23 -8.90 -11.98
N ASP A 322 -6.19 -8.79 -12.91
CA ASP A 322 -7.06 -9.89 -13.32
C ASP A 322 -6.24 -11.07 -13.88
N PHE A 323 -5.28 -10.78 -14.76
CA PHE A 323 -4.37 -11.79 -15.30
C PHE A 323 -3.58 -12.50 -14.18
N VAL A 324 -3.01 -11.73 -13.26
CA VAL A 324 -2.25 -12.27 -12.11
C VAL A 324 -3.16 -13.12 -11.21
N GLU A 325 -4.41 -12.68 -10.99
CA GLU A 325 -5.39 -13.47 -10.25
C GLU A 325 -5.68 -14.80 -10.91
N GLN A 326 -5.96 -14.81 -12.23
CA GLN A 326 -6.21 -16.04 -12.98
C GLN A 326 -4.96 -16.94 -13.03
N LEU A 327 -3.76 -16.35 -13.16
CA LEU A 327 -2.49 -17.07 -13.13
C LEU A 327 -2.31 -17.78 -11.78
N LEU A 328 -2.51 -17.08 -10.68
CA LEU A 328 -2.39 -17.65 -9.34
C LEU A 328 -3.53 -18.62 -8.97
N ASN A 329 -4.62 -18.61 -9.71
CA ASN A 329 -5.71 -19.59 -9.61
C ASN A 329 -5.56 -20.77 -10.59
N CYS A 330 -4.44 -20.85 -11.33
CA CYS A 330 -4.15 -21.88 -12.34
C CYS A 330 -5.19 -21.95 -13.47
N ASN A 331 -5.84 -20.82 -13.79
CA ASN A 331 -6.82 -20.75 -14.87
C ASN A 331 -6.14 -20.32 -16.19
N ALA A 332 -5.46 -21.28 -16.84
CA ALA A 332 -4.64 -21.02 -18.02
C ALA A 332 -5.43 -20.44 -19.21
N ASP A 333 -6.69 -20.89 -19.42
CA ASP A 333 -7.53 -20.40 -20.52
C ASP A 333 -7.93 -18.95 -20.34
N ALA A 334 -8.34 -18.57 -19.12
CA ALA A 334 -8.62 -17.18 -18.79
C ALA A 334 -7.37 -16.30 -18.91
N CYS A 335 -6.19 -16.79 -18.45
CA CYS A 335 -4.92 -16.09 -18.64
C CYS A 335 -4.61 -15.83 -20.11
N ARG A 336 -4.70 -16.85 -20.97
CA ARG A 336 -4.46 -16.69 -22.42
C ARG A 336 -5.41 -15.69 -23.05
N THR A 337 -6.68 -15.74 -22.67
CA THR A 337 -7.72 -14.83 -23.17
C THR A 337 -7.41 -13.40 -22.77
N LEU A 338 -7.16 -13.14 -21.48
CA LEU A 338 -6.81 -11.81 -20.98
C LEU A 338 -5.50 -11.29 -21.60
N TYR A 339 -4.47 -12.14 -21.65
CA TYR A 339 -3.18 -11.75 -22.22
C TYR A 339 -3.30 -11.33 -23.68
N ASN A 340 -3.94 -12.15 -24.53
CA ASN A 340 -4.02 -11.88 -25.95
C ASN A 340 -4.95 -10.70 -26.30
N ASN A 341 -6.07 -10.54 -25.60
CA ASN A 341 -7.08 -9.55 -25.92
C ASN A 341 -6.85 -8.19 -25.27
N GLU A 342 -6.34 -8.18 -24.02
CA GLU A 342 -6.32 -6.97 -23.21
C GLU A 342 -4.89 -6.45 -22.88
N ILE A 343 -3.91 -7.37 -22.76
CA ILE A 343 -2.57 -7.05 -22.24
C ILE A 343 -1.53 -6.93 -23.34
N LYS A 344 -1.51 -7.89 -24.27
CA LYS A 344 -0.50 -7.98 -25.34
C LYS A 344 -0.46 -6.72 -26.18
N GLY A 345 0.70 -6.10 -26.27
CA GLY A 345 0.90 -4.83 -26.99
C GLY A 345 0.76 -3.58 -26.11
N LYS A 346 0.01 -3.63 -25.03
CA LYS A 346 -0.21 -2.51 -24.10
C LYS A 346 0.69 -2.60 -22.85
N TYR A 347 0.90 -3.80 -22.37
CA TYR A 347 1.77 -4.11 -21.23
C TYR A 347 2.64 -5.31 -21.58
N LYS A 348 3.93 -5.23 -21.36
CA LYS A 348 4.88 -6.28 -21.77
C LYS A 348 5.17 -7.23 -20.63
N ILE A 349 4.92 -8.53 -20.86
CA ILE A 349 5.29 -9.60 -19.94
C ILE A 349 6.26 -10.53 -20.67
N TYR A 350 7.50 -10.54 -20.20
CA TYR A 350 8.54 -11.42 -20.72
C TYR A 350 8.78 -12.58 -19.76
N LEU A 351 9.19 -13.71 -20.31
CA LEU A 351 9.60 -14.89 -19.54
C LEU A 351 11.04 -15.24 -19.89
N THR A 352 11.84 -15.62 -18.89
CA THR A 352 13.21 -16.09 -19.12
C THR A 352 13.66 -17.03 -18.00
N ARG A 353 14.69 -17.82 -18.29
CA ARG A 353 15.39 -18.63 -17.28
C ARG A 353 16.73 -18.02 -16.86
N ASP A 354 17.13 -16.94 -17.50
CA ASP A 354 18.42 -16.30 -17.34
C ASP A 354 18.27 -14.90 -16.70
N VAL A 355 18.92 -14.72 -15.54
CA VAL A 355 18.89 -13.45 -14.80
C VAL A 355 19.56 -12.32 -15.57
N GLU A 356 20.66 -12.59 -16.26
CA GLU A 356 21.38 -11.56 -17.02
C GLU A 356 20.59 -11.10 -18.25
N LYS A 357 19.86 -12.02 -18.90
CA LYS A 357 18.89 -11.64 -19.94
C LYS A 357 17.77 -10.76 -19.39
N ALA A 358 17.26 -11.06 -18.19
CA ALA A 358 16.25 -10.22 -17.54
C ALA A 358 16.79 -8.82 -17.26
N LYS A 359 18.00 -8.70 -16.70
CA LYS A 359 18.66 -7.39 -16.48
C LYS A 359 18.84 -6.62 -17.78
N ALA A 360 19.34 -7.30 -18.82
CA ALA A 360 19.52 -6.69 -20.13
C ALA A 360 18.19 -6.17 -20.71
N LYS A 361 17.12 -6.97 -20.62
CA LYS A 361 15.79 -6.59 -21.09
C LYS A 361 15.21 -5.41 -20.31
N LEU A 362 15.39 -5.33 -19.00
CA LEU A 362 14.97 -4.16 -18.21
C LEU A 362 15.69 -2.89 -18.65
N ARG A 363 17.03 -2.96 -18.86
CA ARG A 363 17.81 -1.80 -19.34
C ARG A 363 17.41 -1.37 -20.76
N GLU A 364 17.21 -2.34 -21.66
CA GLU A 364 16.71 -2.09 -23.01
C GLU A 364 15.36 -1.36 -22.98
N ARG A 365 14.42 -1.89 -22.20
CA ARG A 365 13.07 -1.30 -22.07
C ARG A 365 13.08 0.07 -21.40
N LYS A 366 13.94 0.28 -20.41
CA LYS A 366 14.17 1.60 -19.79
C LYS A 366 14.61 2.59 -20.86
N ALA A 367 15.64 2.26 -21.64
CA ALA A 367 16.14 3.12 -22.70
C ALA A 367 15.09 3.41 -23.76
N GLU A 368 14.31 2.41 -24.20
CA GLU A 368 13.21 2.62 -25.16
C GLU A 368 12.12 3.54 -24.62
N THR A 369 11.77 3.43 -23.33
CA THR A 369 10.75 4.25 -22.70
C THR A 369 11.22 5.71 -22.62
N LEU A 370 12.47 5.94 -22.25
CA LEU A 370 13.09 7.28 -22.24
C LEU A 370 13.16 7.89 -23.64
N ASN A 371 13.48 7.10 -24.68
CA ASN A 371 13.61 7.57 -26.06
C ASN A 371 12.27 7.86 -26.76
N LYS A 372 11.15 7.28 -26.34
CA LYS A 372 9.83 7.47 -26.95
C LYS A 372 9.17 8.80 -26.59
N GLY A 373 9.91 9.68 -25.95
CA GLY A 373 9.53 11.07 -25.79
C GLY A 373 8.68 11.35 -24.55
N PHE A 374 9.27 11.22 -23.42
CA PHE A 374 9.06 12.18 -22.35
C PHE A 374 9.68 13.53 -22.79
N VAL A 375 9.32 13.97 -24.00
CA VAL A 375 9.75 15.24 -24.58
C VAL A 375 8.67 16.27 -24.28
N ASP A 376 8.59 16.68 -23.04
CA ASP A 376 8.22 18.05 -22.70
C ASP A 376 8.98 18.42 -21.43
N GLY A 377 9.99 19.26 -21.61
CA GLY A 377 11.08 19.61 -20.72
C GLY A 377 10.72 20.21 -19.36
N GLN A 378 9.87 19.60 -18.57
CA GLN A 378 9.53 20.07 -17.23
C GLN A 378 9.59 19.01 -16.11
N ASN A 379 9.77 17.73 -16.38
CA ASN A 379 9.90 16.74 -15.33
C ASN A 379 11.10 15.83 -15.56
N ASP A 380 11.99 15.76 -14.57
CA ASP A 380 13.01 14.72 -14.39
C ASP A 380 12.30 13.38 -14.04
N GLU A 381 11.42 12.88 -14.91
CA GLU A 381 10.75 11.59 -14.70
C GLU A 381 11.74 10.48 -15.01
N GLU A 382 12.33 9.93 -13.95
CA GLU A 382 13.18 8.75 -14.03
C GLU A 382 12.32 7.50 -14.21
N VAL A 383 12.54 6.73 -15.29
CA VAL A 383 12.00 5.38 -15.45
C VAL A 383 12.72 4.46 -14.47
N ARG A 384 12.02 3.99 -13.44
CA ARG A 384 12.57 3.12 -12.39
C ARG A 384 12.41 1.66 -12.76
N ILE A 385 13.52 0.93 -12.69
CA ILE A 385 13.55 -0.51 -12.89
C ILE A 385 14.04 -1.20 -11.63
N GLY A 386 13.68 -2.48 -11.40
CA GLY A 386 14.15 -3.16 -10.20
C GLY A 386 13.94 -4.67 -10.20
N MET A 387 14.68 -5.34 -9.33
CA MET A 387 14.59 -6.78 -9.11
C MET A 387 13.70 -7.07 -7.90
N LEU A 388 12.76 -8.00 -8.05
CA LEU A 388 11.82 -8.41 -7.00
C LEU A 388 11.89 -9.92 -6.80
N MET A 389 11.67 -10.38 -5.56
CA MET A 389 11.59 -11.81 -5.24
C MET A 389 10.73 -12.03 -3.98
N SER A 390 10.20 -13.24 -3.82
CA SER A 390 9.47 -13.62 -2.59
C SER A 390 10.39 -13.58 -1.37
N SER A 391 9.86 -13.19 -0.22
CA SER A 391 10.55 -13.33 1.08
C SER A 391 10.87 -14.79 1.44
N LYS A 392 10.33 -15.74 0.69
CA LYS A 392 10.59 -17.18 0.79
C LYS A 392 11.56 -17.69 -0.26
N ALA A 393 12.01 -16.86 -1.19
CA ALA A 393 12.90 -17.21 -2.30
C ALA A 393 14.35 -17.45 -1.85
N ALA A 394 14.55 -18.37 -0.91
CA ALA A 394 15.83 -18.62 -0.25
C ALA A 394 16.91 -19.14 -1.20
N ARG A 395 16.51 -19.79 -2.30
CA ARG A 395 17.44 -20.41 -3.26
C ARG A 395 17.81 -19.50 -4.44
N MET A 396 17.44 -18.20 -4.38
CA MET A 396 17.99 -17.16 -5.26
C MET A 396 19.40 -16.72 -4.85
N ARG A 397 19.84 -17.03 -3.63
CA ARG A 397 21.17 -16.66 -3.12
C ARG A 397 22.34 -17.13 -4.02
N PRO A 398 22.35 -18.35 -4.59
CA PRO A 398 23.38 -18.76 -5.54
C PRO A 398 23.39 -17.97 -6.86
N LEU A 399 22.35 -17.21 -7.15
CA LEU A 399 22.27 -16.28 -8.29
C LEU A 399 22.64 -14.84 -7.89
N GLY A 400 23.16 -14.62 -6.67
CA GLY A 400 23.56 -13.31 -6.17
C GLY A 400 22.49 -12.55 -5.38
N TYR A 401 21.28 -13.11 -5.21
CA TYR A 401 20.17 -12.40 -4.56
C TYR A 401 19.83 -13.00 -3.21
N GLU A 402 20.02 -12.21 -2.17
CA GLU A 402 19.77 -12.60 -0.78
C GLU A 402 18.50 -11.94 -0.26
N ILE A 403 17.68 -12.70 0.48
CA ILE A 403 16.50 -12.19 1.17
C ILE A 403 16.92 -11.09 2.15
N LYS A 404 16.38 -9.89 1.96
CA LYS A 404 16.61 -8.76 2.87
C LYS A 404 15.60 -8.83 4.02
N LYS A 405 16.09 -8.71 5.26
CA LYS A 405 15.26 -8.62 6.45
C LYS A 405 14.95 -7.14 6.75
N GLU A 406 13.72 -6.84 7.12
CA GLU A 406 13.29 -5.47 7.40
C GLU A 406 14.19 -4.79 8.44
N SER A 407 14.52 -5.49 9.53
CA SER A 407 15.39 -4.97 10.60
C SER A 407 16.80 -4.52 10.14
N GLN A 408 17.28 -5.06 9.01
CA GLN A 408 18.62 -4.80 8.48
C GLN A 408 18.62 -3.88 7.27
N TYR A 409 17.50 -3.76 6.56
CA TYR A 409 17.46 -3.10 5.27
C TYR A 409 16.52 -1.90 5.18
N LYS A 410 15.63 -1.68 6.17
CA LYS A 410 14.62 -0.60 6.17
C LYS A 410 15.20 0.78 5.90
N ASP A 411 16.39 1.07 6.42
CA ASP A 411 17.04 2.38 6.26
C ASP A 411 17.65 2.58 4.85
N LYS A 412 17.80 1.49 4.07
CA LYS A 412 18.31 1.51 2.69
C LYS A 412 17.21 1.54 1.64
N VAL A 413 15.96 1.27 2.03
CA VAL A 413 14.81 1.23 1.10
C VAL A 413 14.60 2.58 0.39
N PRO A 414 14.71 3.73 1.06
CA PRO A 414 14.62 5.02 0.37
C PRO A 414 15.69 5.19 -0.72
N SER A 415 16.93 4.79 -0.44
CA SER A 415 18.01 4.82 -1.45
C SER A 415 17.73 3.87 -2.61
N TRP A 416 17.19 2.69 -2.34
CA TRP A 416 16.82 1.73 -3.39
C TRP A 416 15.78 2.31 -4.36
N PHE A 417 14.78 3.05 -3.85
CA PHE A 417 13.73 3.66 -4.69
C PHE A 417 14.08 5.01 -5.29
N LEU A 418 14.94 5.80 -4.65
CA LEU A 418 15.10 7.23 -4.95
C LEU A 418 16.48 7.60 -5.48
N ASP A 419 17.50 6.72 -5.36
CA ASP A 419 18.82 6.99 -5.91
C ASP A 419 18.91 6.55 -7.38
N SER A 420 19.80 7.17 -8.12
CA SER A 420 20.09 6.83 -9.51
C SER A 420 21.00 5.59 -9.63
N ASP A 421 21.29 5.18 -10.85
CA ASP A 421 22.09 4.00 -11.20
C ASP A 421 23.60 4.12 -10.90
N ASP A 422 24.03 5.21 -10.28
CA ASP A 422 25.40 5.43 -9.82
C ASP A 422 25.71 4.76 -8.46
N THR A 423 24.69 4.22 -7.78
CA THR A 423 24.87 3.52 -6.51
C THR A 423 24.41 2.06 -6.58
N VAL A 424 25.19 1.13 -6.00
CA VAL A 424 24.86 -0.31 -5.93
C VAL A 424 23.54 -0.58 -5.18
N VAL A 425 23.13 0.37 -4.31
CA VAL A 425 21.88 0.26 -3.54
C VAL A 425 20.68 0.56 -4.40
N SER A 426 20.82 1.38 -5.43
CA SER A 426 19.73 1.75 -6.33
C SER A 426 19.05 0.54 -6.98
N SER A 427 17.75 0.60 -7.15
CA SER A 427 16.97 -0.40 -7.89
C SER A 427 17.46 -0.55 -9.34
N ASP A 428 17.88 0.55 -9.95
CA ASP A 428 18.36 0.63 -11.32
C ASP A 428 19.67 -0.10 -11.56
N PHE A 429 20.46 -0.29 -10.49
CA PHE A 429 21.70 -1.06 -10.57
C PHE A 429 21.44 -2.57 -10.76
N LEU A 430 20.26 -3.08 -10.34
CA LEU A 430 19.77 -4.45 -10.51
C LEU A 430 20.57 -5.52 -9.72
N GLU A 431 21.32 -5.13 -8.69
CA GLU A 431 22.07 -6.06 -7.85
C GLU A 431 21.36 -6.43 -6.54
N ILE A 432 20.29 -5.71 -6.21
CA ILE A 432 19.53 -5.93 -4.98
C ILE A 432 18.07 -6.18 -5.34
N ALA A 433 17.55 -7.34 -4.96
CA ALA A 433 16.14 -7.66 -5.05
C ALA A 433 15.43 -7.36 -3.73
N LEU A 434 14.28 -6.68 -3.81
CA LEU A 434 13.39 -6.47 -2.67
C LEU A 434 12.22 -7.46 -2.70
N ASN A 435 11.68 -7.76 -1.52
CA ASN A 435 10.54 -8.64 -1.39
C ASN A 435 9.22 -7.88 -1.20
N GLU A 436 8.11 -8.59 -1.16
CA GLU A 436 6.76 -8.06 -1.05
C GLU A 436 6.57 -7.07 0.10
N PHE A 437 7.26 -7.26 1.23
CA PHE A 437 7.15 -6.38 2.40
C PHE A 437 7.73 -4.99 2.18
N PHE A 438 8.75 -4.89 1.32
CA PHE A 438 9.39 -3.61 1.01
C PHE A 438 8.70 -2.85 -0.12
N VAL A 439 8.07 -3.57 -1.06
CA VAL A 439 7.51 -2.95 -2.27
C VAL A 439 6.00 -2.80 -2.24
N GLN A 440 5.32 -3.30 -1.21
CA GLN A 440 3.89 -3.12 -1.08
C GLN A 440 3.54 -1.63 -0.94
N GLY A 441 2.55 -1.17 -1.74
CA GLY A 441 2.17 0.23 -1.81
C GLY A 441 3.12 1.13 -2.62
N LEU A 442 4.27 0.59 -3.08
CA LEU A 442 5.22 1.28 -3.96
C LEU A 442 5.21 0.65 -5.35
N GLU A 443 5.56 1.42 -6.36
CA GLU A 443 5.51 1.01 -7.75
C GLU A 443 6.86 1.23 -8.43
N LEU A 444 7.14 0.36 -9.42
CA LEU A 444 8.23 0.50 -10.38
C LEU A 444 7.62 0.67 -11.78
N ASP A 445 8.40 1.22 -12.71
CA ASP A 445 7.99 1.24 -14.10
C ASP A 445 8.14 -0.14 -14.75
N LEU A 446 9.28 -0.78 -14.50
CA LEU A 446 9.59 -2.13 -14.97
C LEU A 446 10.19 -2.95 -13.83
N ALA A 447 9.82 -4.21 -13.72
CA ALA A 447 10.34 -5.11 -12.71
C ALA A 447 10.74 -6.46 -13.29
N ALA A 448 11.81 -7.06 -12.76
CA ALA A 448 12.04 -8.49 -12.90
C ALA A 448 11.61 -9.22 -11.64
N VAL A 449 10.66 -10.13 -11.77
CA VAL A 449 10.17 -10.97 -10.67
C VAL A 449 10.87 -12.32 -10.73
N MET A 450 11.73 -12.56 -9.75
CA MET A 450 12.47 -13.79 -9.62
C MET A 450 11.61 -14.84 -8.90
N TRP A 451 11.26 -15.89 -9.62
CA TRP A 451 10.40 -16.96 -9.14
C TRP A 451 11.24 -18.13 -8.62
N ASP A 452 11.15 -18.40 -7.32
CA ASP A 452 11.88 -19.52 -6.69
C ASP A 452 10.97 -20.76 -6.52
N ALA A 453 11.56 -21.81 -6.03
CA ALA A 453 10.90 -23.07 -5.77
C ALA A 453 10.05 -23.10 -4.48
N ASP A 454 9.79 -21.96 -3.85
CA ASP A 454 8.81 -21.80 -2.77
C ASP A 454 7.36 -21.91 -3.28
N LEU A 455 7.10 -21.57 -4.54
CA LEU A 455 5.82 -21.71 -5.22
C LEU A 455 6.01 -22.45 -6.54
N ARG A 456 5.52 -23.68 -6.64
CA ARG A 456 5.72 -24.58 -7.79
C ARG A 456 4.41 -24.95 -8.42
N TYR A 457 4.36 -24.90 -9.74
CA TYR A 457 3.21 -25.41 -10.47
C TYR A 457 3.25 -26.94 -10.52
N ASN A 458 2.15 -27.56 -10.11
CA ASN A 458 1.92 -28.99 -10.16
C ASN A 458 0.98 -29.31 -11.35
N GLU A 459 1.56 -29.86 -12.42
CA GLU A 459 0.83 -30.17 -13.64
C GLU A 459 -0.24 -31.25 -13.43
N GLN A 460 0.01 -32.21 -12.51
CA GLN A 460 -0.91 -33.32 -12.27
C GLN A 460 -2.23 -32.86 -11.66
N ASN A 461 -2.17 -31.89 -10.74
CA ASN A 461 -3.33 -31.41 -10.01
C ASN A 461 -3.85 -30.06 -10.53
N ASN A 462 -3.14 -29.45 -11.50
CA ASN A 462 -3.41 -28.09 -11.98
C ASN A 462 -3.53 -27.07 -10.83
N GLU A 463 -2.56 -27.11 -9.91
CA GLU A 463 -2.55 -26.22 -8.74
C GLU A 463 -1.13 -25.79 -8.36
N TRP A 464 -1.03 -24.79 -7.49
CA TRP A 464 0.24 -24.39 -6.89
C TRP A 464 0.52 -25.23 -5.65
N ASP A 465 1.74 -25.79 -5.57
CA ASP A 465 2.32 -26.38 -4.37
C ASP A 465 3.21 -25.35 -3.67
N TYR A 466 3.13 -25.30 -2.34
CA TYR A 466 3.78 -24.31 -1.49
C TYR A 466 4.84 -24.95 -0.62
N PHE A 467 6.02 -24.33 -0.53
CA PHE A 467 7.15 -24.87 0.20
C PHE A 467 7.90 -23.80 1.01
N ASP A 468 8.36 -24.17 2.19
CA ASP A 468 9.35 -23.41 2.95
C ASP A 468 10.72 -24.06 2.84
N PHE A 469 11.77 -23.27 2.68
CA PHE A 469 13.15 -23.75 2.74
C PHE A 469 13.70 -23.60 4.16
N ASN A 470 14.15 -24.70 4.76
CA ASN A 470 14.66 -24.77 6.13
C ASN A 470 16.18 -24.89 6.22
N ASP A 471 16.91 -24.20 5.36
CA ASP A 471 18.37 -24.18 5.21
C ASP A 471 18.98 -25.45 4.60
N ARG A 472 18.25 -26.57 4.52
CA ARG A 472 18.76 -27.84 3.99
C ARG A 472 17.87 -28.47 2.92
N TYR A 473 16.57 -28.37 3.06
CA TYR A 473 15.59 -28.96 2.17
C TYR A 473 14.30 -28.13 2.14
N TRP A 474 13.48 -28.39 1.14
CA TRP A 474 12.14 -27.83 1.04
C TRP A 474 11.14 -28.66 1.83
N SER A 475 10.36 -28.03 2.69
CA SER A 475 9.25 -28.63 3.41
C SER A 475 7.93 -28.15 2.81
N ALA A 476 7.03 -29.07 2.50
CA ALA A 476 5.71 -28.73 2.01
C ALA A 476 4.92 -27.94 3.06
N VAL A 477 4.14 -26.97 2.61
CA VAL A 477 3.16 -26.23 3.42
C VAL A 477 1.80 -26.89 3.18
N ASP A 478 1.33 -27.69 4.12
CA ASP A 478 0.17 -28.54 3.97
C ASP A 478 -1.14 -27.76 3.85
N LYS A 479 -2.14 -28.38 3.18
CA LYS A 479 -3.53 -27.92 3.18
C LYS A 479 -4.15 -28.12 4.58
N GLY A 480 -5.07 -27.26 4.95
CA GLY A 480 -5.77 -27.33 6.24
C GLY A 480 -5.14 -26.43 7.29
N GLU A 481 -4.39 -26.97 8.25
CA GLU A 481 -3.81 -26.19 9.35
C GLU A 481 -2.90 -25.02 8.90
N GLN A 482 -2.33 -25.10 7.68
CA GLN A 482 -1.45 -24.08 7.11
C GLN A 482 -2.07 -23.30 5.94
N GLU A 483 -3.39 -23.37 5.74
CA GLU A 483 -4.08 -22.69 4.64
C GLU A 483 -3.85 -21.17 4.64
N LEU A 484 -3.85 -20.57 5.81
CA LEU A 484 -3.54 -19.15 5.98
C LEU A 484 -2.12 -18.82 5.48
N LYS A 485 -1.15 -19.69 5.75
CA LYS A 485 0.23 -19.52 5.27
C LYS A 485 0.33 -19.64 3.76
N ARG A 486 -0.39 -20.60 3.15
CA ARG A 486 -0.49 -20.73 1.68
C ARG A 486 -1.08 -19.47 1.04
N SER A 487 -2.15 -18.94 1.65
CA SER A 487 -2.75 -17.68 1.21
C SER A 487 -1.76 -16.51 1.23
N TYR A 488 -0.95 -16.38 2.28
CA TYR A 488 0.08 -15.34 2.33
C TYR A 488 1.17 -15.50 1.28
N MET A 489 1.63 -16.73 1.03
CA MET A 489 2.61 -16.99 -0.03
C MET A 489 2.06 -16.67 -1.42
N LYS A 490 0.80 -17.04 -1.68
CA LYS A 490 0.09 -16.66 -2.90
C LYS A 490 -0.03 -15.13 -3.05
N ASN A 491 -0.40 -14.45 -1.98
CA ASN A 491 -0.52 -12.99 -1.97
C ASN A 491 0.84 -12.28 -2.13
N ALA A 492 1.95 -12.87 -1.64
CA ALA A 492 3.28 -12.35 -1.90
C ALA A 492 3.58 -12.27 -3.41
N TYR A 493 3.33 -13.35 -4.15
CA TYR A 493 3.47 -13.34 -5.61
C TYR A 493 2.48 -12.39 -6.29
N ARG A 494 1.23 -12.28 -5.81
CA ARG A 494 0.28 -11.28 -6.29
C ARG A 494 0.84 -9.86 -6.15
N VAL A 495 1.40 -9.52 -5.00
CA VAL A 495 2.04 -8.22 -4.77
C VAL A 495 3.19 -8.00 -5.74
N LEU A 496 4.12 -8.95 -5.88
CA LEU A 496 5.31 -8.82 -6.74
C LEU A 496 4.94 -8.65 -8.22
N LEU A 497 4.02 -9.46 -8.73
CA LEU A 497 3.59 -9.45 -10.13
C LEU A 497 2.73 -8.23 -10.51
N THR A 498 2.26 -7.45 -9.54
CA THR A 498 1.47 -6.24 -9.77
C THR A 498 2.22 -4.93 -9.46
N ARG A 499 3.54 -4.99 -9.22
CA ARG A 499 4.32 -3.78 -8.87
C ARG A 499 4.78 -2.97 -10.06
N ALA A 500 4.91 -3.59 -11.23
CA ALA A 500 5.38 -2.91 -12.42
C ALA A 500 4.22 -2.27 -13.19
N ARG A 501 4.38 -0.99 -13.60
CA ARG A 501 3.34 -0.22 -14.29
C ARG A 501 3.36 -0.39 -15.81
N ILE A 502 4.55 -0.61 -16.40
CA ILE A 502 4.74 -0.62 -17.87
C ILE A 502 4.98 -2.04 -18.38
N GLY A 503 5.67 -2.86 -17.61
CA GLY A 503 5.97 -4.23 -17.99
C GLY A 503 6.83 -4.97 -16.98
N MET A 504 6.87 -6.29 -17.09
CA MET A 504 7.66 -7.15 -16.21
C MET A 504 8.40 -8.24 -16.97
N VAL A 505 9.46 -8.75 -16.36
CA VAL A 505 10.18 -9.96 -16.76
C VAL A 505 10.01 -10.99 -15.65
N ILE A 506 9.44 -12.14 -15.93
CA ILE A 506 9.36 -13.25 -14.98
C ILE A 506 10.58 -14.13 -15.20
N VAL A 507 11.36 -14.36 -14.14
CA VAL A 507 12.58 -15.16 -14.18
C VAL A 507 12.36 -16.45 -13.42
N VAL A 508 12.33 -17.58 -14.12
CA VAL A 508 12.26 -18.92 -13.52
C VAL A 508 13.59 -19.64 -13.82
N PRO A 509 14.49 -19.79 -12.86
CA PRO A 509 15.86 -20.30 -13.11
C PRO A 509 15.90 -21.70 -13.71
N TYR A 510 17.00 -22.04 -14.38
CA TYR A 510 17.25 -23.41 -14.84
C TYR A 510 17.44 -24.41 -13.69
N GLY A 511 17.74 -23.92 -12.49
CA GLY A 511 18.14 -24.79 -11.40
C GLY A 511 19.61 -25.21 -11.48
N SER A 512 19.93 -26.36 -10.87
CA SER A 512 21.30 -26.88 -10.81
C SER A 512 21.29 -28.40 -10.78
N GLN A 513 22.08 -29.03 -11.64
CA GLN A 513 22.21 -30.47 -11.69
C GLN A 513 22.95 -31.06 -10.47
N VAL A 514 23.77 -30.26 -9.78
CA VAL A 514 24.55 -30.68 -8.63
C VAL A 514 23.95 -30.30 -7.29
N ASP A 515 23.07 -29.30 -7.26
CA ASP A 515 22.41 -28.83 -6.05
C ASP A 515 20.96 -29.33 -6.01
N LYS A 516 20.70 -30.40 -5.29
CA LYS A 516 19.37 -31.03 -5.18
C LYS A 516 18.30 -30.08 -4.65
N THR A 517 18.67 -29.04 -3.89
CA THR A 517 17.74 -28.05 -3.39
C THR A 517 17.32 -27.03 -4.47
N ARG A 518 17.98 -27.08 -5.61
CA ARG A 518 17.73 -26.30 -6.82
C ARG A 518 17.63 -27.19 -8.06
N ALA A 519 17.27 -28.45 -7.90
CA ALA A 519 17.14 -29.38 -9.03
C ALA A 519 16.20 -28.79 -10.11
N PRO A 520 16.50 -28.95 -11.41
CA PRO A 520 15.71 -28.37 -12.51
C PRO A 520 14.22 -28.69 -12.43
N GLU A 521 13.89 -29.88 -11.96
CA GLU A 521 12.51 -30.36 -11.83
C GLU A 521 11.67 -29.49 -10.89
N LEU A 522 12.30 -28.75 -9.98
CA LEU A 522 11.61 -27.84 -9.06
C LEU A 522 11.13 -26.56 -9.75
N TYR A 523 11.68 -26.25 -10.93
CA TYR A 523 11.41 -25.02 -11.68
C TYR A 523 10.71 -25.29 -13.03
N ASP A 524 10.96 -26.45 -13.66
CA ASP A 524 10.53 -26.72 -15.02
C ASP A 524 9.02 -26.70 -15.17
N GLY A 525 8.26 -27.27 -14.22
CA GLY A 525 6.80 -27.23 -14.23
C GLY A 525 6.25 -25.80 -14.25
N THR A 526 6.80 -24.92 -13.38
CA THR A 526 6.41 -23.51 -13.32
C THR A 526 6.76 -22.77 -14.61
N TYR A 527 7.98 -22.97 -15.14
CA TYR A 527 8.38 -22.35 -16.40
C TYR A 527 7.48 -22.78 -17.57
N ASN A 528 7.22 -24.08 -17.69
CA ASN A 528 6.39 -24.63 -18.76
C ASN A 528 4.95 -24.13 -18.67
N TYR A 529 4.39 -24.04 -17.46
CA TYR A 529 3.08 -23.45 -17.23
C TYR A 529 3.04 -22.00 -17.71
N LEU A 530 3.96 -21.15 -17.27
CA LEU A 530 4.03 -19.74 -17.66
C LEU A 530 4.21 -19.58 -19.18
N LYS A 531 5.07 -20.40 -19.80
CA LYS A 531 5.27 -20.44 -21.25
C LYS A 531 4.00 -20.80 -22.00
N SER A 532 3.20 -21.74 -21.46
CA SER A 532 1.93 -22.17 -22.07
C SER A 532 0.87 -21.05 -22.13
N LEU A 533 1.02 -19.99 -21.32
CA LEU A 533 0.13 -18.83 -21.33
C LEU A 533 0.37 -17.89 -22.53
N GLY A 534 1.41 -18.14 -23.34
CA GLY A 534 1.75 -17.36 -24.53
C GLY A 534 2.63 -16.13 -24.23
N LEU A 535 3.29 -16.09 -23.06
CA LEU A 535 4.25 -15.04 -22.72
C LEU A 535 5.46 -15.06 -23.65
N GLU A 536 6.03 -13.89 -23.90
CA GLU A 536 7.21 -13.75 -24.77
C GLU A 536 8.47 -14.26 -24.06
N ASP A 537 9.04 -15.37 -24.58
CA ASP A 537 10.26 -16.01 -24.05
C ASP A 537 11.50 -15.32 -24.62
N ILE A 538 12.49 -14.92 -23.76
CA ILE A 538 13.68 -14.16 -24.14
C ILE A 538 14.98 -14.83 -23.69
#